data_3a08452430d2ccb80811710e3d4a8c38
#
_entry.id   3a08452430d2ccb80811710e3d4a8c38
#
_cell.length_a   1.000
_cell.length_b   1.000
_cell.length_c   1.000
_cell.angle_alpha   90.00
_cell.angle_beta   90.00
_cell.angle_gamma   90.00
#
_symmetry.space_group_name_H-M   'P 1'
#
loop_
_entity.id
_entity.type
_entity.pdbx_description
1 polymer ?
#
loop_
_entity_poly.entity_id
_entity_poly.type
_entity_poly.pdbx_seq_one_letter_code
_entity_poly.pdbx_strand_id
1 'polypeptide(L)'
;MRIASMCLCFAALAAVLHAQGGLPGGIPLWPEGVPGAIAGGGPEVVADGRVSNVHDPALLPFPAPEGRRSGTAVIVCPGGGYNRLAIEKEGVVTARWLNSLGVSAFILKYRLKEYGHPAPLRDVLRAVRLLRAEPARWGISADRIGVLGFSAGGHLAASAGTLFDDPDGKTGAALDAVSARPDFLVLVYPVIRLAGPHTHSGSGRSLLGANVTPELLERYSPDSRVTNQTPPSFLAHGGSDASVPPENSALFYLALRRAGVPAELHLYREGTHGIGLEPNHGPMSDWPGRCAEWLRARNLL
;
A
#
# COMPACT_ATOMS: atom_id res chain seq x y z
N MET A 1 -6.51 -23.38 45.82
CA MET A 1 -6.13 -21.96 45.65
C MET A 1 -6.43 -21.58 44.19
N ARG A 2 -7.37 -20.68 44.00
CA ARG A 2 -7.97 -20.33 42.71
C ARG A 2 -7.04 -19.34 41.97
N ILE A 3 -6.63 -19.67 40.75
CA ILE A 3 -6.08 -18.67 39.81
C ILE A 3 -7.23 -18.37 38.83
N ALA A 4 -7.79 -17.18 38.99
CA ALA A 4 -8.92 -16.70 38.22
C ALA A 4 -8.48 -16.25 36.82
N SER A 5 -9.27 -16.68 35.89
CA SER A 5 -9.47 -16.24 34.53
C SER A 5 -9.50 -14.71 34.39
N MET A 6 -8.60 -14.14 33.60
CA MET A 6 -8.64 -12.72 33.18
C MET A 6 -8.33 -12.64 31.67
N CYS A 7 -9.23 -13.22 30.90
CA CYS A 7 -9.24 -13.13 29.42
C CYS A 7 -10.66 -13.05 28.94
N LEU A 8 -11.30 -11.87 29.06
CA LEU A 8 -12.58 -11.57 28.38
C LEU A 8 -12.90 -10.08 28.63
N CYS A 9 -12.42 -9.17 27.80
CA CYS A 9 -13.00 -7.80 27.68
C CYS A 9 -12.48 -6.98 26.48
N PHE A 10 -11.80 -7.56 25.48
CA PHE A 10 -11.36 -6.76 24.31
C PHE A 10 -12.11 -7.02 23.00
N ALA A 11 -13.01 -8.01 22.95
CA ALA A 11 -13.72 -8.39 21.72
C ALA A 11 -14.99 -7.57 21.44
N ALA A 12 -15.53 -6.83 22.42
CA ALA A 12 -16.83 -6.14 22.27
C ALA A 12 -16.75 -4.68 21.80
N LEU A 13 -15.56 -4.06 21.75
CA LEU A 13 -15.44 -2.63 21.41
C LEU A 13 -15.27 -2.33 19.91
N ALA A 14 -14.94 -3.33 19.10
CA ALA A 14 -14.71 -3.16 17.66
C ALA A 14 -15.99 -3.08 16.81
N ALA A 15 -17.11 -3.54 17.31
CA ALA A 15 -18.35 -3.65 16.52
C ALA A 15 -19.22 -2.37 16.48
N VAL A 16 -18.99 -1.39 17.35
CA VAL A 16 -19.89 -0.21 17.50
C VAL A 16 -19.42 1.03 16.73
N LEU A 17 -18.18 1.07 16.26
CA LEU A 17 -17.60 2.26 15.61
C LEU A 17 -17.90 2.40 14.09
N HIS A 18 -18.56 1.44 13.47
CA HIS A 18 -18.89 1.48 12.03
C HIS A 18 -20.09 2.36 11.66
N ALA A 19 -20.83 2.90 12.63
CA ALA A 19 -22.05 3.71 12.38
C ALA A 19 -21.81 5.23 12.33
N GLN A 20 -20.62 5.72 12.66
CA GLN A 20 -20.33 7.16 12.73
C GLN A 20 -19.11 7.55 11.88
N GLY A 21 -19.07 7.27 10.59
CA GLY A 21 -18.22 7.97 9.58
C GLY A 21 -16.72 8.24 9.88
N GLY A 22 -16.18 7.82 11.02
CA GLY A 22 -14.78 8.01 11.40
C GLY A 22 -13.88 6.86 10.93
N LEU A 23 -12.57 7.14 10.82
CA LEU A 23 -11.57 6.10 10.56
C LEU A 23 -11.54 5.10 11.73
N PRO A 24 -11.40 3.78 11.47
CA PRO A 24 -11.28 2.78 12.53
C PRO A 24 -10.01 3.01 13.36
N GLY A 25 -10.02 2.53 14.61
CA GLY A 25 -8.85 2.57 15.47
C GLY A 25 -7.65 1.90 14.79
N GLY A 26 -6.52 2.60 14.73
CA GLY A 26 -5.31 2.11 14.08
C GLY A 26 -4.59 1.06 14.91
N ILE A 27 -4.03 0.05 14.25
CA ILE A 27 -3.07 -0.91 14.80
C ILE A 27 -1.68 -0.29 14.66
N PRO A 28 -0.99 0.09 15.73
CA PRO A 28 0.35 0.65 15.64
C PRO A 28 1.30 -0.31 14.92
N LEU A 29 2.06 0.18 13.96
CA LEU A 29 3.10 -0.64 13.31
C LEU A 29 4.29 -0.91 14.24
N TRP A 30 4.58 0.02 15.12
CA TRP A 30 5.76 0.03 15.98
C TRP A 30 5.36 0.23 17.45
N PRO A 31 4.68 -0.74 18.08
CA PRO A 31 4.29 -0.61 19.49
C PRO A 31 5.49 -0.52 20.45
N GLU A 32 6.66 -1.00 20.01
CA GLU A 32 7.93 -0.89 20.73
C GLU A 32 8.64 0.47 20.60
N GLY A 33 8.11 1.36 19.77
CA GLY A 33 8.67 2.67 19.45
C GLY A 33 8.98 2.83 17.97
N VAL A 34 8.61 3.98 17.39
CA VAL A 34 8.77 4.27 15.96
C VAL A 34 10.26 4.48 15.63
N PRO A 35 10.85 3.67 14.71
CA PRO A 35 12.25 3.83 14.34
C PRO A 35 12.55 5.20 13.73
N GLY A 36 13.50 5.95 14.30
CA GLY A 36 13.85 7.29 13.85
C GLY A 36 12.78 8.35 14.16
N ALA A 37 12.03 8.18 15.26
CA ALA A 37 11.03 9.16 15.70
C ALA A 37 11.61 10.57 15.80
N ILE A 38 10.87 11.57 15.31
CA ILE A 38 11.26 12.98 15.30
C ILE A 38 10.63 13.65 16.53
N ALA A 39 11.47 14.15 17.44
CA ALA A 39 10.98 14.93 18.56
C ALA A 39 10.46 16.31 18.10
N GLY A 40 9.26 16.69 18.55
CA GLY A 40 8.70 18.02 18.25
C GLY A 40 8.19 18.20 16.82
N GLY A 41 7.88 17.14 16.11
CA GLY A 41 7.38 17.18 14.72
C GLY A 41 6.00 17.81 14.51
N GLY A 42 5.33 18.24 15.59
CA GLY A 42 3.99 18.79 15.54
C GLY A 42 2.89 17.70 15.42
N PRO A 43 1.61 18.07 15.45
CA PRO A 43 0.52 17.11 15.37
C PRO A 43 0.31 16.59 13.93
N GLU A 44 -0.23 15.37 13.83
CA GLU A 44 -0.81 14.87 12.60
C GLU A 44 -1.99 15.78 12.17
N VAL A 45 -2.08 16.09 10.88
CA VAL A 45 -3.13 16.93 10.32
C VAL A 45 -4.09 16.08 9.49
N VAL A 46 -5.36 16.09 9.88
CA VAL A 46 -6.46 15.45 9.12
C VAL A 46 -7.36 16.54 8.57
N ALA A 47 -7.36 16.72 7.26
CA ALA A 47 -8.19 17.72 6.58
C ALA A 47 -8.58 17.23 5.18
N ASP A 48 -9.80 17.55 4.74
CA ASP A 48 -10.32 17.27 3.39
C ASP A 48 -10.12 15.81 2.94
N GLY A 49 -10.36 14.87 3.83
CA GLY A 49 -10.18 13.43 3.54
C GLY A 49 -8.71 13.01 3.35
N ARG A 50 -7.76 13.81 3.81
CA ARG A 50 -6.32 13.57 3.72
C ARG A 50 -5.67 13.59 5.09
N VAL A 51 -4.54 12.87 5.19
CA VAL A 51 -3.69 12.86 6.38
C VAL A 51 -2.29 13.31 6.01
N SER A 52 -1.67 14.17 6.79
CA SER A 52 -0.28 14.61 6.63
C SER A 52 0.44 14.69 7.98
N ASN A 53 1.76 14.82 7.95
CA ASN A 53 2.60 14.86 9.15
C ASN A 53 2.41 13.60 10.02
N VAL A 54 2.54 12.42 9.41
CA VAL A 54 2.34 11.12 10.07
C VAL A 54 3.55 10.77 10.92
N HIS A 55 3.39 10.75 12.24
CA HIS A 55 4.42 10.34 13.20
C HIS A 55 4.16 8.94 13.77
N ASP A 56 2.88 8.55 13.87
CA ASP A 56 2.44 7.26 14.38
C ASP A 56 1.87 6.41 13.24
N PRO A 57 2.73 5.69 12.47
CA PRO A 57 2.28 4.87 11.38
C PRO A 57 1.47 3.68 11.89
N ALA A 58 0.37 3.38 11.20
CA ALA A 58 -0.61 2.39 11.62
C ALA A 58 -1.30 1.69 10.46
N LEU A 59 -1.83 0.49 10.71
CA LEU A 59 -2.82 -0.17 9.87
C LEU A 59 -4.22 0.16 10.36
N LEU A 60 -5.08 0.67 9.48
CA LEU A 60 -6.50 0.89 9.74
C LEU A 60 -7.27 -0.32 9.20
N PRO A 61 -7.84 -1.19 10.06
CA PRO A 61 -8.44 -2.44 9.64
C PRO A 61 -9.85 -2.24 9.08
N PHE A 62 -10.11 -2.87 7.94
CA PHE A 62 -11.41 -3.03 7.30
C PHE A 62 -11.62 -4.52 7.01
N PRO A 63 -12.01 -5.33 8.02
CA PRO A 63 -12.20 -6.76 7.82
C PRO A 63 -13.37 -7.02 6.87
N ALA A 64 -13.23 -8.02 6.00
CA ALA A 64 -14.35 -8.48 5.21
C ALA A 64 -15.48 -9.02 6.10
N PRO A 65 -16.76 -8.92 5.67
CA PRO A 65 -17.90 -9.43 6.41
C PRO A 65 -17.73 -10.91 6.76
N GLU A 66 -18.10 -11.27 7.98
CA GLU A 66 -18.07 -12.67 8.41
C GLU A 66 -18.96 -13.52 7.49
N GLY A 67 -18.51 -14.74 7.16
CA GLY A 67 -19.18 -15.64 6.22
C GLY A 67 -18.93 -15.32 4.73
N ARG A 68 -18.25 -14.20 4.39
CA ARG A 68 -17.85 -13.86 3.02
C ARG A 68 -16.33 -13.75 2.81
N ARG A 69 -15.55 -14.03 3.83
CA ARG A 69 -14.09 -13.89 3.80
C ARG A 69 -13.46 -14.89 2.83
N SER A 70 -12.72 -14.39 1.84
CA SER A 70 -11.93 -15.22 0.91
C SER A 70 -10.60 -15.73 1.53
N GLY A 71 -10.23 -15.22 2.71
CA GLY A 71 -8.91 -15.42 3.30
C GLY A 71 -7.83 -14.50 2.74
N THR A 72 -8.14 -13.71 1.73
CA THR A 72 -7.20 -12.73 1.14
C THR A 72 -7.20 -11.43 1.95
N ALA A 73 -6.02 -10.86 2.12
CA ALA A 73 -5.81 -9.54 2.68
C ALA A 73 -5.13 -8.61 1.69
N VAL A 74 -5.49 -7.32 1.72
CA VAL A 74 -4.84 -6.27 0.92
C VAL A 74 -4.47 -5.11 1.80
N ILE A 75 -3.18 -4.75 1.82
CA ILE A 75 -2.68 -3.51 2.40
C ILE A 75 -2.86 -2.43 1.33
N VAL A 76 -3.63 -1.39 1.64
CA VAL A 76 -3.92 -0.27 0.73
C VAL A 76 -3.00 0.89 1.07
N CYS A 77 -2.17 1.31 0.13
CA CYS A 77 -1.26 2.44 0.22
C CYS A 77 -1.84 3.64 -0.56
N PRO A 78 -2.48 4.62 0.11
CA PRO A 78 -2.99 5.82 -0.56
C PRO A 78 -1.87 6.64 -1.18
N GLY A 79 -2.15 7.37 -2.27
CA GLY A 79 -1.25 8.33 -2.87
C GLY A 79 -1.21 9.67 -2.14
N GLY A 80 -0.50 10.62 -2.74
CA GLY A 80 -0.37 12.00 -2.23
C GLY A 80 1.07 12.52 -2.28
N GLY A 81 1.92 11.96 -3.16
CA GLY A 81 3.27 12.45 -3.46
C GLY A 81 4.26 12.35 -2.30
N TYR A 82 4.03 11.48 -1.34
CA TYR A 82 4.75 11.41 -0.05
C TYR A 82 4.64 12.67 0.81
N ASN A 83 3.74 13.61 0.47
CA ASN A 83 3.45 14.80 1.27
C ASN A 83 2.21 14.65 2.15
N ARG A 84 1.30 13.77 1.76
CA ARG A 84 0.03 13.47 2.42
C ARG A 84 -0.47 12.11 1.97
N LEU A 85 -1.53 11.62 2.62
CA LEU A 85 -2.26 10.40 2.24
C LEU A 85 -3.68 10.80 1.81
N ALA A 86 -4.12 10.41 0.61
CA ALA A 86 -5.50 10.55 0.15
C ALA A 86 -6.40 9.47 0.82
N ILE A 87 -6.49 9.53 2.16
CA ILE A 87 -6.95 8.41 2.99
C ILE A 87 -8.41 8.06 2.74
N GLU A 88 -9.26 9.06 2.49
CA GLU A 88 -10.68 8.82 2.21
C GLU A 88 -10.85 8.26 0.79
N LYS A 89 -10.39 8.98 -0.22
CA LYS A 89 -10.62 8.69 -1.64
C LYS A 89 -9.96 7.38 -2.09
N GLU A 90 -8.70 7.17 -1.74
CA GLU A 90 -7.90 6.04 -2.20
C GLU A 90 -7.76 4.95 -1.12
N GLY A 91 -8.02 5.27 0.14
CA GLY A 91 -8.01 4.32 1.26
C GLY A 91 -9.39 3.74 1.55
N VAL A 92 -10.28 4.52 2.17
CA VAL A 92 -11.57 4.05 2.68
C VAL A 92 -12.49 3.53 1.56
N VAL A 93 -12.60 4.25 0.46
CA VAL A 93 -13.42 3.82 -0.69
C VAL A 93 -12.90 2.49 -1.25
N THR A 94 -11.58 2.35 -1.38
CA THR A 94 -10.95 1.11 -1.84
C THR A 94 -11.15 -0.04 -0.87
N ALA A 95 -11.01 0.21 0.42
CA ALA A 95 -11.21 -0.81 1.45
C ALA A 95 -12.64 -1.36 1.45
N ARG A 96 -13.64 -0.49 1.29
CA ARG A 96 -15.06 -0.89 1.16
C ARG A 96 -15.32 -1.70 -0.10
N TRP A 97 -14.69 -1.32 -1.24
CA TRP A 97 -14.77 -2.10 -2.47
C TRP A 97 -14.17 -3.50 -2.29
N LEU A 98 -12.97 -3.62 -1.70
CA LEU A 98 -12.35 -4.91 -1.40
C LEU A 98 -13.24 -5.77 -0.49
N ASN A 99 -13.86 -5.17 0.53
CA ASN A 99 -14.79 -5.88 1.42
C ASN A 99 -16.03 -6.41 0.65
N SER A 100 -16.51 -5.69 -0.36
CA SER A 100 -17.62 -6.17 -1.20
C SER A 100 -17.26 -7.44 -1.98
N LEU A 101 -15.97 -7.66 -2.23
CA LEU A 101 -15.39 -8.86 -2.86
C LEU A 101 -15.03 -9.98 -1.86
N GLY A 102 -15.23 -9.77 -0.57
CA GLY A 102 -14.83 -10.74 0.48
C GLY A 102 -13.35 -10.63 0.90
N VAL A 103 -12.64 -9.61 0.44
CA VAL A 103 -11.23 -9.36 0.77
C VAL A 103 -11.12 -8.46 1.99
N SER A 104 -10.34 -8.84 2.99
CA SER A 104 -10.03 -7.98 4.14
C SER A 104 -9.01 -6.91 3.72
N ALA A 105 -9.33 -5.63 3.98
CA ALA A 105 -8.45 -4.52 3.65
C ALA A 105 -7.84 -3.90 4.90
N PHE A 106 -6.63 -3.37 4.75
CA PHE A 106 -5.89 -2.67 5.80
C PHE A 106 -5.29 -1.41 5.17
N ILE A 107 -5.82 -0.24 5.51
CA ILE A 107 -5.26 1.01 4.98
C ILE A 107 -3.99 1.33 5.73
N LEU A 108 -2.89 1.51 5.03
CA LEU A 108 -1.61 1.88 5.61
C LEU A 108 -1.51 3.40 5.75
N LYS A 109 -1.52 3.87 6.98
CA LYS A 109 -1.12 5.22 7.35
C LYS A 109 0.39 5.22 7.54
N TYR A 110 1.15 5.48 6.48
CA TYR A 110 2.60 5.41 6.47
C TYR A 110 3.26 6.78 6.63
N ARG A 111 4.49 6.81 7.12
CA ARG A 111 5.29 8.02 7.30
C ARG A 111 5.63 8.68 5.96
N LEU A 112 5.76 9.99 5.97
CA LEU A 112 5.84 10.83 4.79
C LEU A 112 7.21 11.52 4.69
N LYS A 113 7.28 12.63 3.92
CA LYS A 113 8.48 13.41 3.63
C LYS A 113 9.25 13.89 4.84
N GLU A 114 8.57 14.05 5.97
CA GLU A 114 9.19 14.48 7.24
C GLU A 114 10.25 13.46 7.69
N TYR A 115 10.05 12.20 7.33
CA TYR A 115 10.97 11.09 7.61
C TYR A 115 11.79 10.68 6.38
N GLY A 116 11.21 10.81 5.18
CA GLY A 116 11.84 10.34 3.95
C GLY A 116 12.14 8.85 3.93
N HIS A 117 12.92 8.43 2.94
CA HIS A 117 13.44 7.06 2.87
C HIS A 117 14.44 6.82 4.04
N PRO A 118 14.44 5.64 4.69
CA PRO A 118 13.64 4.43 4.37
C PRO A 118 12.33 4.28 5.15
N ALA A 119 11.83 5.30 5.82
CA ALA A 119 10.72 5.16 6.75
C ALA A 119 9.43 4.62 6.08
N PRO A 120 8.95 5.13 4.92
CA PRO A 120 7.78 4.54 4.27
C PRO A 120 7.97 3.07 3.87
N LEU A 121 9.16 2.70 3.37
CA LEU A 121 9.50 1.32 3.04
C LEU A 121 9.42 0.40 4.27
N ARG A 122 10.01 0.82 5.37
CA ARG A 122 9.94 0.09 6.65
C ARG A 122 8.50 -0.12 7.10
N ASP A 123 7.66 0.90 6.95
CA ASP A 123 6.26 0.85 7.37
C ASP A 123 5.46 -0.16 6.54
N VAL A 124 5.59 -0.18 5.21
CA VAL A 124 4.86 -1.14 4.37
C VAL A 124 5.37 -2.57 4.58
N LEU A 125 6.67 -2.77 4.70
CA LEU A 125 7.23 -4.10 4.94
C LEU A 125 6.87 -4.63 6.32
N ARG A 126 6.85 -3.76 7.34
CA ARG A 126 6.37 -4.10 8.69
C ARG A 126 4.89 -4.48 8.66
N ALA A 127 4.07 -3.77 7.90
CA ALA A 127 2.66 -4.08 7.74
C ALA A 127 2.43 -5.50 7.16
N VAL A 128 3.17 -5.88 6.12
CA VAL A 128 3.12 -7.24 5.57
C VAL A 128 3.51 -8.28 6.62
N ARG A 129 4.62 -8.05 7.35
CA ARG A 129 5.10 -8.95 8.41
C ARG A 129 4.09 -9.13 9.54
N LEU A 130 3.46 -8.04 10.01
CA LEU A 130 2.45 -8.09 11.08
C LEU A 130 1.25 -8.96 10.68
N LEU A 131 0.72 -8.78 9.48
CA LEU A 131 -0.41 -9.58 9.00
C LEU A 131 0.00 -11.05 8.82
N ARG A 132 1.20 -11.32 8.30
CA ARG A 132 1.71 -12.66 8.05
C ARG A 132 2.07 -13.42 9.32
N ALA A 133 2.49 -12.72 10.37
CA ALA A 133 2.83 -13.33 11.65
C ALA A 133 1.60 -13.84 12.44
N GLU A 134 0.45 -13.16 12.29
CA GLU A 134 -0.76 -13.45 13.06
C GLU A 134 -2.01 -13.63 12.16
N PRO A 135 -1.99 -14.49 11.13
CA PRO A 135 -3.05 -14.52 10.12
C PRO A 135 -4.41 -14.90 10.71
N ALA A 136 -4.44 -15.80 11.70
CA ALA A 136 -5.67 -16.23 12.38
C ALA A 136 -6.37 -15.07 13.11
N ARG A 137 -5.62 -14.12 13.67
CA ARG A 137 -6.15 -12.92 14.33
C ARG A 137 -7.01 -12.07 13.38
N TRP A 138 -6.65 -12.08 12.10
CA TRP A 138 -7.30 -11.25 11.08
C TRP A 138 -8.28 -12.04 10.22
N GLY A 139 -8.36 -13.38 10.41
CA GLY A 139 -9.16 -14.27 9.57
C GLY A 139 -8.70 -14.28 8.11
N ILE A 140 -7.39 -14.30 7.90
CA ILE A 140 -6.73 -14.31 6.59
C ILE A 140 -5.77 -15.50 6.45
N SER A 141 -5.25 -15.72 5.24
CA SER A 141 -4.21 -16.70 4.96
C SER A 141 -2.85 -16.01 4.84
N ALA A 142 -1.80 -16.58 5.42
CA ALA A 142 -0.47 -15.99 5.45
C ALA A 142 0.19 -15.87 4.06
N ASP A 143 -0.28 -16.61 3.08
CA ASP A 143 0.17 -16.69 1.69
C ASP A 143 -0.75 -15.95 0.70
N ARG A 144 -1.68 -15.11 1.22
CA ARG A 144 -2.65 -14.33 0.42
C ARG A 144 -2.68 -12.86 0.83
N ILE A 145 -1.51 -12.26 1.02
CA ILE A 145 -1.37 -10.86 1.44
C ILE A 145 -0.83 -10.04 0.27
N GLY A 146 -1.70 -9.21 -0.31
CA GLY A 146 -1.33 -8.28 -1.38
C GLY A 146 -1.07 -6.86 -0.88
N VAL A 147 -0.39 -6.07 -1.72
CA VAL A 147 -0.26 -4.62 -1.53
C VAL A 147 -0.85 -3.91 -2.73
N LEU A 148 -1.81 -3.01 -2.48
CA LEU A 148 -2.44 -2.15 -3.47
C LEU A 148 -1.98 -0.71 -3.24
N GLY A 149 -1.56 -0.02 -4.29
CA GLY A 149 -1.14 1.37 -4.14
C GLY A 149 -1.53 2.26 -5.31
N PHE A 150 -1.78 3.52 -4.98
CA PHE A 150 -2.14 4.59 -5.91
C PHE A 150 -1.02 5.63 -6.00
N SER A 151 -0.67 6.10 -7.19
CA SER A 151 0.26 7.22 -7.34
C SER A 151 1.59 6.98 -6.59
N ALA A 152 1.98 7.86 -5.67
CA ALA A 152 3.12 7.65 -4.78
C ALA A 152 2.95 6.43 -3.84
N GLY A 153 1.72 6.09 -3.43
CA GLY A 153 1.42 4.82 -2.74
C GLY A 153 1.61 3.62 -3.66
N GLY A 154 1.42 3.78 -4.98
CA GLY A 154 1.78 2.81 -6.00
C GLY A 154 3.29 2.58 -6.09
N HIS A 155 4.09 3.65 -5.96
CA HIS A 155 5.53 3.54 -5.81
C HIS A 155 5.91 2.75 -4.56
N LEU A 156 5.27 3.04 -3.43
CA LEU A 156 5.51 2.32 -2.18
C LEU A 156 5.14 0.83 -2.30
N ALA A 157 4.00 0.52 -2.94
CA ALA A 157 3.57 -0.86 -3.19
C ALA A 157 4.53 -1.60 -4.14
N ALA A 158 4.99 -0.96 -5.22
CA ALA A 158 5.98 -1.52 -6.12
C ALA A 158 7.33 -1.74 -5.41
N SER A 159 7.75 -0.78 -4.56
CA SER A 159 8.93 -0.91 -3.71
C SER A 159 8.80 -2.07 -2.72
N ALA A 160 7.63 -2.26 -2.11
CA ALA A 160 7.39 -3.44 -1.25
C ALA A 160 7.56 -4.76 -2.01
N GLY A 161 7.22 -4.81 -3.30
CA GLY A 161 7.38 -5.99 -4.14
C GLY A 161 8.77 -6.21 -4.70
N THR A 162 9.62 -5.18 -4.76
CA THR A 162 10.96 -5.24 -5.36
C THR A 162 12.10 -5.11 -4.36
N LEU A 163 11.81 -4.56 -3.16
CA LEU A 163 12.77 -4.32 -2.08
C LEU A 163 12.36 -5.03 -0.77
N PHE A 164 11.56 -6.09 -0.84
CA PHE A 164 11.04 -6.80 0.35
C PHE A 164 12.13 -7.37 1.26
N ASP A 165 13.33 -7.62 0.75
CA ASP A 165 14.48 -8.15 1.50
C ASP A 165 15.65 -7.15 1.56
N ASP A 166 15.47 -5.92 1.09
CA ASP A 166 16.50 -4.88 1.14
C ASP A 166 16.83 -4.54 2.61
N PRO A 167 18.12 -4.38 2.97
CA PRO A 167 18.54 -4.00 4.33
C PRO A 167 17.87 -2.73 4.86
N ASP A 168 17.58 -1.76 3.98
CA ASP A 168 16.89 -0.52 4.35
C ASP A 168 15.48 -0.76 4.91
N GLY A 169 14.85 -1.89 4.55
CA GLY A 169 13.53 -2.32 5.05
C GLY A 169 13.56 -3.06 6.38
N LYS A 170 14.75 -3.24 7.01
CA LYS A 170 14.94 -3.95 8.28
C LYS A 170 15.27 -2.96 9.39
N THR A 171 14.94 -3.30 10.62
CA THR A 171 15.18 -2.48 11.81
C THR A 171 15.94 -3.23 12.91
N GLY A 172 16.20 -4.54 12.72
CA GLY A 172 16.74 -5.42 13.74
C GLY A 172 15.69 -5.98 14.71
N ALA A 173 14.40 -5.68 14.49
CA ALA A 173 13.32 -6.23 15.30
C ALA A 173 13.12 -7.74 15.01
N ALA A 174 12.65 -8.49 16.01
CA ALA A 174 12.39 -9.93 15.87
C ALA A 174 11.44 -10.25 14.69
N LEU A 175 10.50 -9.35 14.40
CA LEU A 175 9.57 -9.51 13.27
C LEU A 175 10.25 -9.43 11.89
N ASP A 176 11.48 -8.96 11.80
CA ASP A 176 12.25 -8.96 10.54
C ASP A 176 12.60 -10.37 10.04
N ALA A 177 12.46 -11.39 10.90
CA ALA A 177 12.57 -12.80 10.52
C ALA A 177 11.37 -13.31 9.69
N VAL A 178 10.22 -12.62 9.75
CA VAL A 178 9.04 -12.94 8.96
C VAL A 178 9.19 -12.34 7.56
N SER A 179 8.84 -13.09 6.52
CA SER A 179 8.90 -12.60 5.13
C SER A 179 8.02 -11.37 4.94
N ALA A 180 8.60 -10.30 4.41
CA ALA A 180 7.89 -9.08 4.01
C ALA A 180 7.45 -9.09 2.54
N ARG A 181 7.74 -10.17 1.77
CA ARG A 181 7.38 -10.26 0.35
C ARG A 181 5.85 -10.34 0.22
N PRO A 182 5.20 -9.38 -0.48
CA PRO A 182 3.79 -9.51 -0.81
C PRO A 182 3.54 -10.71 -1.71
N ASP A 183 2.33 -11.29 -1.66
CA ASP A 183 1.97 -12.42 -2.53
C ASP A 183 1.48 -11.95 -3.89
N PHE A 184 1.01 -10.70 -3.99
CA PHE A 184 0.64 -10.03 -5.24
C PHE A 184 0.65 -8.50 -5.08
N LEU A 185 0.66 -7.78 -6.22
CA LEU A 185 0.59 -6.32 -6.28
C LEU A 185 -0.58 -5.85 -7.13
N VAL A 186 -1.22 -4.75 -6.73
CA VAL A 186 -2.18 -3.99 -7.53
C VAL A 186 -1.71 -2.53 -7.58
N LEU A 187 -1.40 -2.03 -8.76
CA LEU A 187 -0.79 -0.73 -8.97
C LEU A 187 -1.67 0.14 -9.86
N VAL A 188 -2.19 1.23 -9.32
CA VAL A 188 -3.12 2.11 -10.02
C VAL A 188 -2.46 3.47 -10.23
N TYR A 189 -2.26 3.86 -11.48
CA TYR A 189 -1.47 5.04 -11.90
C TYR A 189 -0.21 5.25 -11.05
N PRO A 190 0.61 4.20 -10.87
CA PRO A 190 1.71 4.24 -9.93
C PRO A 190 2.81 5.18 -10.43
N VAL A 191 3.45 5.90 -9.51
CA VAL A 191 4.80 6.40 -9.73
C VAL A 191 5.73 5.19 -9.73
N ILE A 192 6.60 5.08 -10.72
CA ILE A 192 7.62 4.02 -10.83
C ILE A 192 9.00 4.65 -11.00
N ARG A 193 9.13 5.58 -11.96
CA ARG A 193 10.40 6.21 -12.25
C ARG A 193 10.64 7.43 -11.39
N LEU A 194 11.74 7.44 -10.67
CA LEU A 194 12.27 8.60 -9.96
C LEU A 194 13.43 9.25 -10.72
N ALA A 195 13.96 8.56 -11.75
CA ALA A 195 15.00 9.04 -12.66
C ALA A 195 14.53 9.00 -14.12
N GLY A 196 15.10 9.84 -14.97
CA GLY A 196 14.87 9.84 -16.43
C GLY A 196 13.62 10.61 -16.87
N PRO A 197 13.16 10.40 -18.14
CA PRO A 197 12.19 11.31 -18.79
C PRO A 197 10.75 11.20 -18.25
N HIS A 198 10.34 10.07 -17.69
CA HIS A 198 8.96 9.83 -17.21
C HIS A 198 8.84 10.01 -15.69
N THR A 199 9.69 10.81 -15.10
CA THR A 199 9.82 10.98 -13.65
C THR A 199 8.70 11.81 -13.05
N HIS A 200 8.14 11.37 -11.94
CA HIS A 200 7.38 12.24 -11.05
C HIS A 200 8.32 12.85 -9.99
N SER A 201 8.96 13.96 -10.36
CA SER A 201 10.01 14.62 -9.56
C SER A 201 9.56 15.04 -8.16
N GLY A 202 8.27 15.34 -7.97
CA GLY A 202 7.69 15.69 -6.68
C GLY A 202 7.80 14.52 -5.68
N SER A 203 7.43 13.31 -6.08
CA SER A 203 7.57 12.11 -5.23
C SER A 203 9.03 11.80 -4.92
N GLY A 204 9.92 11.91 -5.92
CA GLY A 204 11.36 11.71 -5.72
C GLY A 204 11.94 12.64 -4.66
N ARG A 205 11.65 13.96 -4.76
CA ARG A 205 12.11 14.94 -3.76
C ARG A 205 11.51 14.71 -2.37
N SER A 206 10.23 14.37 -2.31
CA SER A 206 9.57 14.13 -1.01
C SER A 206 10.11 12.87 -0.32
N LEU A 207 10.46 11.83 -1.08
CA LEU A 207 10.96 10.57 -0.53
C LEU A 207 12.46 10.63 -0.20
N LEU A 208 13.28 11.19 -1.09
CA LEU A 208 14.74 11.08 -1.04
C LEU A 208 15.44 12.41 -0.68
N GLY A 209 14.67 13.49 -0.58
CA GLY A 209 15.22 14.83 -0.32
C GLY A 209 15.58 15.61 -1.59
N ALA A 210 16.03 16.86 -1.43
CA ALA A 210 16.32 17.76 -2.53
C ALA A 210 17.69 17.51 -3.20
N ASN A 211 18.65 17.00 -2.44
CA ASN A 211 20.05 16.80 -2.86
C ASN A 211 20.35 15.34 -3.18
N VAL A 212 19.41 14.65 -3.83
CA VAL A 212 19.55 13.25 -4.18
C VAL A 212 20.37 13.07 -5.47
N THR A 213 21.23 12.05 -5.49
CA THR A 213 22.04 11.73 -6.68
C THR A 213 21.21 10.95 -7.72
N PRO A 214 21.56 11.03 -9.02
CA PRO A 214 20.91 10.23 -10.07
C PRO A 214 20.93 8.72 -9.78
N GLU A 215 22.03 8.21 -9.22
CA GLU A 215 22.18 6.79 -8.85
C GLU A 215 21.19 6.38 -7.78
N LEU A 216 20.94 7.25 -6.80
CA LEU A 216 19.97 7.00 -5.75
C LEU A 216 18.53 7.02 -6.28
N LEU A 217 18.21 7.96 -7.18
CA LEU A 217 16.93 8.00 -7.88
C LEU A 217 16.69 6.72 -8.70
N GLU A 218 17.72 6.24 -9.42
CA GLU A 218 17.64 5.00 -10.17
C GLU A 218 17.46 3.79 -9.25
N ARG A 219 18.22 3.70 -8.15
CA ARG A 219 18.12 2.62 -7.15
C ARG A 219 16.71 2.48 -6.60
N TYR A 220 16.01 3.59 -6.38
CA TYR A 220 14.63 3.61 -5.86
C TYR A 220 13.57 3.79 -6.96
N SER A 221 13.91 3.52 -8.21
CA SER A 221 12.96 3.32 -9.30
C SER A 221 12.61 1.83 -9.37
N PRO A 222 11.40 1.39 -8.96
CA PRO A 222 11.06 -0.03 -8.81
C PRO A 222 11.29 -0.89 -10.05
N ASP A 223 11.15 -0.34 -11.27
CA ASP A 223 11.37 -1.08 -12.51
C ASP A 223 12.83 -1.55 -12.68
N SER A 224 13.81 -0.82 -12.13
CA SER A 224 15.21 -1.23 -12.11
C SER A 224 15.52 -2.32 -11.08
N ARG A 225 14.57 -2.61 -10.18
CA ARG A 225 14.73 -3.55 -9.06
C ARG A 225 13.93 -4.83 -9.23
N VAL A 226 13.22 -4.99 -10.34
CA VAL A 226 12.43 -6.20 -10.64
C VAL A 226 13.35 -7.41 -10.79
N THR A 227 12.99 -8.50 -10.12
CA THR A 227 13.62 -9.81 -10.22
C THR A 227 12.55 -10.90 -10.45
N ASN A 228 12.93 -12.14 -10.66
CA ASN A 228 12.00 -13.28 -10.73
C ASN A 228 11.29 -13.57 -9.38
N GLN A 229 11.74 -12.94 -8.29
CA GLN A 229 11.09 -13.01 -6.97
C GLN A 229 10.03 -11.92 -6.78
N THR A 230 9.95 -10.92 -7.68
CA THR A 230 8.90 -9.89 -7.63
C THR A 230 7.52 -10.55 -7.75
N PRO A 231 6.50 -10.13 -6.95
CA PRO A 231 5.19 -10.77 -6.99
C PRO A 231 4.45 -10.57 -8.31
N PRO A 232 3.52 -11.47 -8.67
CA PRO A 232 2.54 -11.23 -9.74
C PRO A 232 1.82 -9.91 -9.55
N SER A 233 1.64 -9.15 -10.65
CA SER A 233 1.19 -7.76 -10.57
C SER A 233 0.07 -7.44 -11.55
N PHE A 234 -0.94 -6.69 -11.07
CA PHE A 234 -1.95 -6.03 -11.88
C PHE A 234 -1.65 -4.53 -11.93
N LEU A 235 -1.76 -3.92 -13.12
CA LEU A 235 -1.53 -2.50 -13.33
C LEU A 235 -2.69 -1.86 -14.11
N ALA A 236 -3.09 -0.64 -13.71
CA ALA A 236 -4.07 0.17 -14.43
C ALA A 236 -3.61 1.62 -14.51
N HIS A 237 -3.72 2.25 -15.71
CA HIS A 237 -3.29 3.63 -15.93
C HIS A 237 -4.10 4.31 -17.02
N GLY A 238 -4.41 5.60 -16.85
CA GLY A 238 -5.08 6.42 -17.85
C GLY A 238 -4.09 7.13 -18.76
N GLY A 239 -4.33 7.09 -20.06
CA GLY A 239 -3.44 7.69 -21.07
C GLY A 239 -3.44 9.20 -21.09
N SER A 240 -4.40 9.87 -20.42
CA SER A 240 -4.44 11.34 -20.26
C SER A 240 -3.87 11.81 -18.93
N ASP A 241 -3.14 10.94 -18.21
CA ASP A 241 -2.50 11.30 -16.93
C ASP A 241 -1.31 12.21 -17.17
N ALA A 242 -1.51 13.52 -16.90
CA ALA A 242 -0.49 14.55 -17.06
C ALA A 242 0.42 14.69 -15.81
N SER A 243 0.05 14.07 -14.69
CA SER A 243 0.82 14.13 -13.43
C SER A 243 1.86 13.04 -13.34
N VAL A 244 1.45 11.80 -13.64
CA VAL A 244 2.32 10.62 -13.70
C VAL A 244 2.17 10.01 -15.08
N PRO A 245 3.16 10.12 -15.97
CA PRO A 245 3.07 9.59 -17.32
C PRO A 245 2.79 8.08 -17.32
N PRO A 246 1.86 7.55 -18.18
CA PRO A 246 1.48 6.15 -18.22
C PRO A 246 2.63 5.20 -18.56
N GLU A 247 3.73 5.74 -19.08
CA GLU A 247 4.98 5.02 -19.28
C GLU A 247 5.53 4.42 -17.98
N ASN A 248 5.23 5.00 -16.82
CA ASN A 248 5.58 4.40 -15.53
C ASN A 248 5.03 2.97 -15.42
N SER A 249 3.74 2.76 -15.69
CA SER A 249 3.13 1.42 -15.67
C SER A 249 3.67 0.53 -16.78
N ALA A 250 3.89 1.06 -17.98
CA ALA A 250 4.42 0.30 -19.10
C ALA A 250 5.85 -0.20 -18.83
N LEU A 251 6.72 0.64 -18.28
CA LEU A 251 8.10 0.28 -17.95
C LEU A 251 8.16 -0.80 -16.86
N PHE A 252 7.35 -0.69 -15.82
CA PHE A 252 7.28 -1.71 -14.77
C PHE A 252 6.75 -3.04 -15.32
N TYR A 253 5.69 -3.01 -16.13
CA TYR A 253 5.17 -4.20 -16.80
C TYR A 253 6.24 -4.88 -17.66
N LEU A 254 6.98 -4.11 -18.46
CA LEU A 254 8.05 -4.65 -19.30
C LEU A 254 9.18 -5.27 -18.46
N ALA A 255 9.54 -4.66 -17.33
CA ALA A 255 10.51 -5.21 -16.39
C ALA A 255 10.03 -6.55 -15.80
N LEU A 256 8.76 -6.63 -15.37
CA LEU A 256 8.14 -7.86 -14.88
C LEU A 256 8.18 -8.97 -15.96
N ARG A 257 7.80 -8.63 -17.20
CA ARG A 257 7.83 -9.58 -18.33
C ARG A 257 9.24 -10.12 -18.61
N ARG A 258 10.26 -9.27 -18.59
CA ARG A 258 11.66 -9.67 -18.76
C ARG A 258 12.12 -10.61 -17.65
N ALA A 259 11.64 -10.41 -16.43
CA ALA A 259 11.98 -11.25 -15.28
C ALA A 259 11.14 -12.55 -15.20
N GLY A 260 10.23 -12.79 -16.16
CA GLY A 260 9.34 -13.97 -16.16
C GLY A 260 8.22 -13.90 -15.11
N VAL A 261 7.93 -12.72 -14.56
CA VAL A 261 6.89 -12.52 -13.56
C VAL A 261 5.53 -12.34 -14.25
N PRO A 262 4.47 -13.07 -13.84
CA PRO A 262 3.13 -12.87 -14.37
C PRO A 262 2.63 -11.45 -14.09
N ALA A 263 2.21 -10.74 -15.13
CA ALA A 263 1.71 -9.37 -15.02
C ALA A 263 0.58 -9.10 -16.02
N GLU A 264 -0.37 -8.27 -15.59
CA GLU A 264 -1.46 -7.77 -16.43
C GLU A 264 -1.48 -6.24 -16.38
N LEU A 265 -1.57 -5.59 -17.55
CA LEU A 265 -1.55 -4.13 -17.67
C LEU A 265 -2.74 -3.66 -18.50
N HIS A 266 -3.52 -2.73 -17.94
CA HIS A 266 -4.58 -2.00 -18.62
C HIS A 266 -4.16 -0.53 -18.79
N LEU A 267 -3.84 -0.16 -20.04
CA LEU A 267 -3.65 1.25 -20.44
C LEU A 267 -4.92 1.72 -21.15
N TYR A 268 -5.63 2.62 -20.52
CA TYR A 268 -6.85 3.19 -21.08
C TYR A 268 -6.49 4.43 -21.92
N ARG A 269 -7.24 4.61 -23.03
CA ARG A 269 -7.03 5.81 -23.87
C ARG A 269 -7.19 7.10 -23.07
N GLU A 270 -8.19 7.14 -22.19
CA GLU A 270 -8.56 8.29 -21.38
C GLU A 270 -8.52 7.92 -19.90
N GLY A 271 -8.30 8.89 -19.05
CA GLY A 271 -8.21 8.76 -17.61
C GLY A 271 -7.15 9.70 -17.07
N THR A 272 -7.56 10.58 -16.15
CA THR A 272 -6.68 11.54 -15.48
C THR A 272 -6.11 10.96 -14.20
N HIS A 273 -5.13 11.66 -13.63
CA HIS A 273 -4.52 11.24 -12.37
C HIS A 273 -5.50 11.32 -11.19
N GLY A 274 -5.36 10.39 -10.24
CA GLY A 274 -6.00 10.50 -8.92
C GLY A 274 -7.50 10.22 -8.92
N ILE A 275 -8.03 9.46 -9.89
CA ILE A 275 -9.46 9.13 -9.92
C ILE A 275 -9.90 8.20 -8.78
N GLY A 276 -8.99 7.42 -8.18
CA GLY A 276 -9.37 6.39 -7.21
C GLY A 276 -10.34 5.37 -7.82
N LEU A 277 -11.51 5.22 -7.18
CA LEU A 277 -12.62 4.42 -7.69
C LEU A 277 -13.81 5.29 -8.14
N GLU A 278 -13.61 6.58 -8.38
CA GLU A 278 -14.68 7.46 -8.81
C GLU A 278 -15.22 7.04 -10.19
N PRO A 279 -16.55 7.00 -10.36
CA PRO A 279 -17.17 6.73 -11.65
C PRO A 279 -17.04 7.94 -12.59
N ASN A 280 -17.36 7.73 -13.87
CA ASN A 280 -17.45 8.79 -14.88
C ASN A 280 -16.12 9.46 -15.28
N HIS A 281 -15.00 8.77 -15.08
CA HIS A 281 -13.68 9.17 -15.59
C HIS A 281 -13.29 8.41 -16.86
N GLY A 282 -14.25 8.19 -17.73
CA GLY A 282 -14.07 7.43 -18.97
C GLY A 282 -13.76 5.94 -18.74
N PRO A 283 -13.16 5.27 -19.72
CA PRO A 283 -12.91 3.83 -19.65
C PRO A 283 -12.08 3.38 -18.46
N MET A 284 -11.24 4.26 -17.92
CA MET A 284 -10.42 3.92 -16.75
C MET A 284 -11.24 3.66 -15.48
N SER A 285 -12.49 4.14 -15.40
CA SER A 285 -13.37 3.83 -14.26
C SER A 285 -13.70 2.34 -14.13
N ASP A 286 -13.42 1.53 -15.17
CA ASP A 286 -13.62 0.08 -15.16
C ASP A 286 -12.46 -0.73 -14.52
N TRP A 287 -11.35 -0.06 -14.14
CA TRP A 287 -10.21 -0.78 -13.57
C TRP A 287 -10.56 -1.67 -12.36
N PRO A 288 -11.52 -1.30 -11.45
CA PRO A 288 -11.87 -2.18 -10.34
C PRO A 288 -12.51 -3.50 -10.80
N GLY A 289 -13.32 -3.45 -11.86
CA GLY A 289 -13.90 -4.66 -12.50
C GLY A 289 -12.82 -5.58 -13.06
N ARG A 290 -11.87 -5.04 -13.81
CA ARG A 290 -10.73 -5.80 -14.36
C ARG A 290 -9.84 -6.38 -13.27
N CYS A 291 -9.58 -5.61 -12.22
CA CYS A 291 -8.82 -6.09 -11.07
C CYS A 291 -9.55 -7.25 -10.36
N ALA A 292 -10.87 -7.16 -10.18
CA ALA A 292 -11.65 -8.24 -9.58
C ALA A 292 -11.62 -9.52 -10.43
N GLU A 293 -11.67 -9.42 -11.77
CA GLU A 293 -11.49 -10.56 -12.69
C GLU A 293 -10.10 -11.19 -12.53
N TRP A 294 -9.05 -10.35 -12.49
CA TRP A 294 -7.68 -10.81 -12.28
C TRP A 294 -7.49 -11.52 -10.94
N LEU A 295 -8.06 -10.98 -9.86
CA LEU A 295 -8.03 -11.62 -8.53
C LEU A 295 -8.74 -12.99 -8.53
N ARG A 296 -9.90 -13.13 -9.21
CA ARG A 296 -10.59 -14.42 -9.36
C ARG A 296 -9.77 -15.42 -10.14
N ALA A 297 -9.19 -15.02 -11.27
CA ALA A 297 -8.34 -15.88 -12.09
C ALA A 297 -7.13 -16.44 -11.32
N ARG A 298 -6.75 -15.78 -10.22
CA ARG A 298 -5.65 -16.20 -9.34
C ARG A 298 -6.14 -16.88 -8.06
N ASN A 299 -7.43 -17.22 -7.96
CA ASN A 299 -8.04 -17.82 -6.77
C ASN A 299 -7.87 -16.99 -5.48
N LEU A 300 -7.89 -15.65 -5.60
CA LEU A 300 -7.74 -14.73 -4.46
C LEU A 300 -9.11 -14.18 -3.96
N LEU A 301 -10.21 -14.48 -4.64
CA LEU A 301 -11.58 -14.15 -4.21
C LEU A 301 -12.35 -15.40 -3.80
#